data_e63e4effdb17f345c6e99803d66ece11
#
_entry.id   e63e4effdb17f345c6e99803d66ece11
#
_cell.length_a   1.000
_cell.length_b   1.000
_cell.length_c   1.000
_cell.angle_alpha   90.00
_cell.angle_beta   90.00
_cell.angle_gamma   90.00
#
_symmetry.space_group_name_H-M   'P 1'
#
loop_
_entity.id
_entity.type
_entity.pdbx_description
1 polymer ?
#
loop_
_entity_poly.entity_id
_entity_poly.type
_entity_poly.pdbx_seq_one_letter_code
_entity_poly.pdbx_strand_id
1 'polypeptide(L)'
;MKEDKASWVNSFHWLRGRGLDGVKLIVGDECMGMLEAVGEVFPDARYQRCVVHFYRNVFSVVPKSKVKIVAKMLKAIHAQESKNASREKAKAVVAGLKAMKLKEAAKKVADGIEETLTYCDFPSEHWTRIRTNNVIERLNREIRRRTRVV
;
A
#
# COMPACT_ATOMS: atom_id res chain seq x y z
N MET A 1 -5.03 -12.03 16.68
CA MET A 1 -3.59 -12.04 16.29
C MET A 1 -3.01 -10.67 16.56
N LYS A 2 -1.94 -10.63 17.32
CA LYS A 2 -1.23 -9.37 17.56
C LYS A 2 -0.39 -9.01 16.34
N GLU A 3 -0.52 -7.79 15.87
CA GLU A 3 0.30 -7.26 14.78
C GLU A 3 1.57 -6.60 15.30
N ASP A 4 2.21 -7.23 16.27
CA ASP A 4 3.47 -6.76 16.81
C ASP A 4 4.67 -7.35 16.04
N LYS A 5 5.84 -6.76 16.26
CA LYS A 5 7.09 -7.19 15.62
C LYS A 5 7.35 -8.67 15.85
N ALA A 6 7.20 -9.15 17.08
CA ALA A 6 7.52 -10.55 17.43
C ALA A 6 6.67 -11.55 16.66
N SER A 7 5.37 -11.28 16.52
CA SER A 7 4.46 -12.14 15.75
C SER A 7 4.83 -12.17 14.28
N TRP A 8 5.19 -11.03 13.70
CA TRP A 8 5.61 -10.94 12.31
C TRP A 8 6.97 -11.64 12.08
N VAL A 9 7.93 -11.46 12.99
CA VAL A 9 9.23 -12.15 12.90
C VAL A 9 9.03 -13.66 12.92
N ASN A 10 8.21 -14.17 13.84
CA ASN A 10 7.91 -15.60 13.92
C ASN A 10 7.27 -16.13 12.63
N SER A 11 6.31 -15.40 12.07
CA SER A 11 5.64 -15.76 10.82
C SER A 11 6.62 -15.80 9.64
N PHE A 12 7.49 -14.81 9.54
CA PHE A 12 8.48 -14.74 8.47
C PHE A 12 9.55 -15.81 8.59
N HIS A 13 10.02 -16.11 9.79
CA HIS A 13 10.95 -17.24 10.03
C HIS A 13 10.31 -18.59 9.68
N TRP A 14 9.03 -18.76 10.00
CA TRP A 14 8.30 -19.95 9.62
C TRP A 14 8.26 -20.11 8.09
N LEU A 15 7.99 -19.04 7.36
CA LEU A 15 8.00 -19.06 5.90
C LEU A 15 9.39 -19.38 5.34
N ARG A 16 10.44 -18.79 5.90
CA ARG A 16 11.83 -19.07 5.49
C ARG A 16 12.19 -20.54 5.77
N GLY A 17 11.80 -21.06 6.90
CA GLY A 17 12.01 -22.46 7.25
C GLY A 17 11.32 -23.42 6.30
N ARG A 18 10.25 -23.00 5.64
CA ARG A 18 9.54 -23.77 4.62
C ARG A 18 10.07 -23.53 3.21
N GLY A 19 11.16 -22.81 3.05
CA GLY A 19 11.83 -22.62 1.77
C GLY A 19 11.59 -21.28 1.07
N LEU A 20 10.89 -20.34 1.71
CA LEU A 20 10.71 -19.02 1.12
C LEU A 20 12.04 -18.25 1.12
N ASP A 21 12.51 -17.89 -0.04
CA ASP A 21 13.78 -17.21 -0.26
C ASP A 21 13.65 -16.20 -1.41
N GLY A 22 14.60 -15.27 -1.50
CA GLY A 22 14.63 -14.31 -2.60
C GLY A 22 13.51 -13.30 -2.61
N VAL A 23 12.92 -12.98 -1.46
CA VAL A 23 11.82 -12.00 -1.35
C VAL A 23 12.36 -10.62 -1.72
N LYS A 24 11.76 -10.01 -2.76
CA LYS A 24 12.15 -8.70 -3.29
C LYS A 24 11.23 -7.58 -2.83
N LEU A 25 9.96 -7.92 -2.56
CA LEU A 25 8.94 -6.94 -2.26
C LEU A 25 7.92 -7.52 -1.30
N ILE A 26 7.51 -6.71 -0.34
CA ILE A 26 6.41 -7.02 0.56
C ILE A 26 5.37 -5.92 0.39
N VAL A 27 4.14 -6.31 0.11
CA VAL A 27 3.01 -5.40 -0.07
C VAL A 27 2.07 -5.56 1.11
N GLY A 28 1.74 -4.45 1.76
CA GLY A 28 0.82 -4.50 2.90
C GLY A 28 0.34 -3.13 3.31
N ASP A 29 -0.51 -3.12 4.34
CA ASP A 29 -0.91 -1.89 4.99
C ASP A 29 0.19 -1.42 5.94
N GLU A 30 0.11 -0.17 6.36
CA GLU A 30 1.09 0.39 7.29
C GLU A 30 0.97 -0.28 8.66
N CYS A 31 2.00 -1.04 9.01
CA CYS A 31 2.11 -1.71 10.30
C CYS A 31 3.58 -1.67 10.74
N MET A 32 3.87 -0.92 11.79
CA MET A 32 5.24 -0.72 12.27
C MET A 32 5.91 -2.04 12.64
N GLY A 33 5.20 -2.93 13.33
CA GLY A 33 5.73 -4.23 13.70
C GLY A 33 6.11 -5.08 12.49
N MET A 34 5.30 -5.05 11.45
CA MET A 34 5.60 -5.74 10.19
C MET A 34 6.84 -5.15 9.51
N LEU A 35 6.94 -3.83 9.43
CA LEU A 35 8.08 -3.16 8.78
C LEU A 35 9.40 -3.47 9.48
N GLU A 36 9.41 -3.46 10.81
CA GLU A 36 10.58 -3.85 11.58
C GLU A 36 10.96 -5.32 11.36
N ALA A 37 9.98 -6.20 11.31
CA ALA A 37 10.19 -7.63 11.06
C ALA A 37 10.73 -7.88 9.65
N VAL A 38 10.25 -7.16 8.64
CA VAL A 38 10.77 -7.23 7.27
C VAL A 38 12.25 -6.89 7.24
N GLY A 39 12.64 -5.80 7.89
CA GLY A 39 14.04 -5.37 7.96
C GLY A 39 14.94 -6.40 8.63
N GLU A 40 14.42 -7.14 9.61
CA GLU A 40 15.17 -8.17 10.33
C GLU A 40 15.29 -9.49 9.57
N VAL A 41 14.18 -9.99 9.01
CA VAL A 41 14.11 -11.33 8.40
C VAL A 41 14.42 -11.31 6.90
N PHE A 42 13.98 -10.27 6.20
CA PHE A 42 14.17 -10.11 4.76
C PHE A 42 14.82 -8.76 4.48
N PRO A 43 16.10 -8.58 4.84
CA PRO A 43 16.75 -7.26 4.74
C PRO A 43 16.85 -6.71 3.32
N ASP A 44 16.81 -7.58 2.30
CA ASP A 44 16.85 -7.18 0.90
C ASP A 44 15.48 -6.90 0.31
N ALA A 45 14.40 -7.20 1.04
CA ALA A 45 13.04 -6.95 0.59
C ALA A 45 12.69 -5.48 0.77
N ARG A 46 11.98 -4.94 -0.22
CA ARG A 46 11.46 -3.57 -0.16
C ARG A 46 10.00 -3.59 0.24
N TYR A 47 9.54 -2.52 0.85
CA TYR A 47 8.16 -2.37 1.29
C TYR A 47 7.37 -1.52 0.30
N GLN A 48 6.23 -2.04 -0.12
CA GLN A 48 5.21 -1.32 -0.89
C GLN A 48 3.96 -1.20 -0.03
N ARG A 49 3.59 0.01 0.35
CA ARG A 49 2.32 0.25 1.01
C ARG A 49 1.19 0.01 0.00
N CYS A 50 0.20 -0.78 0.37
CA CYS A 50 -0.94 -1.07 -0.50
C CYS A 50 -1.67 0.23 -0.87
N VAL A 51 -1.75 0.50 -2.17
CA VAL A 51 -2.37 1.73 -2.71
C VAL A 51 -3.83 1.85 -2.30
N VAL A 52 -4.58 0.74 -2.31
CA VAL A 52 -6.01 0.74 -1.93
C VAL A 52 -6.19 1.11 -0.46
N HIS A 53 -5.39 0.53 0.45
CA HIS A 53 -5.45 0.87 1.87
C HIS A 53 -5.04 2.32 2.11
N PHE A 54 -4.05 2.80 1.38
CA PHE A 54 -3.64 4.20 1.43
C PHE A 54 -4.79 5.13 1.02
N TYR A 55 -5.47 4.83 -0.08
CA TYR A 55 -6.62 5.62 -0.52
C TYR A 55 -7.73 5.66 0.53
N ARG A 56 -8.06 4.50 1.09
CA ARG A 56 -9.08 4.42 2.16
C ARG A 56 -8.70 5.27 3.36
N ASN A 57 -7.44 5.28 3.72
CA ASN A 57 -6.94 6.09 4.82
C ASN A 57 -7.11 7.60 4.52
N VAL A 58 -6.81 8.02 3.30
CA VAL A 58 -7.05 9.41 2.88
C VAL A 58 -8.55 9.72 2.91
N PHE A 59 -9.39 8.83 2.38
CA PHE A 59 -10.84 9.05 2.33
C PHE A 59 -11.46 9.16 3.73
N SER A 60 -10.86 8.56 4.75
CA SER A 60 -11.36 8.63 6.12
C SER A 60 -11.44 10.05 6.69
N VAL A 61 -10.68 10.98 6.12
CA VAL A 61 -10.67 12.39 6.53
C VAL A 61 -11.25 13.32 5.46
N VAL A 62 -11.95 12.76 4.49
CA VAL A 62 -12.58 13.51 3.39
C VAL A 62 -14.10 13.43 3.53
N PRO A 63 -14.84 14.57 3.41
CA PRO A 63 -16.30 14.55 3.40
C PRO A 63 -16.82 13.66 2.26
N LYS A 64 -17.89 12.93 2.52
CA LYS A 64 -18.47 11.99 1.54
C LYS A 64 -18.75 12.63 0.19
N SER A 65 -19.19 13.89 0.18
CA SER A 65 -19.49 14.64 -1.05
C SER A 65 -18.27 14.90 -1.93
N LYS A 66 -17.06 14.81 -1.37
CA LYS A 66 -15.80 15.11 -2.07
C LYS A 66 -14.98 13.87 -2.39
N VAL A 67 -15.38 12.70 -1.90
CA VAL A 67 -14.60 11.44 -2.08
C VAL A 67 -14.39 11.11 -3.56
N LYS A 68 -15.39 11.28 -4.42
CA LYS A 68 -15.24 10.99 -5.85
C LYS A 68 -14.17 11.85 -6.51
N ILE A 69 -14.14 13.14 -6.19
CA ILE A 69 -13.14 14.07 -6.72
C ILE A 69 -11.75 13.69 -6.23
N VAL A 70 -11.62 13.46 -4.93
CA VAL A 70 -10.35 13.07 -4.31
C VAL A 70 -9.86 11.72 -4.86
N ALA A 71 -10.76 10.78 -5.08
CA ALA A 71 -10.41 9.47 -5.68
C ALA A 71 -9.77 9.65 -7.06
N LYS A 72 -10.34 10.52 -7.91
CA LYS A 72 -9.76 10.82 -9.23
C LYS A 72 -8.37 11.44 -9.10
N MET A 73 -8.19 12.35 -8.15
CA MET A 73 -6.90 13.00 -7.90
C MET A 73 -5.84 11.97 -7.48
N LEU A 74 -6.16 11.09 -6.54
CA LEU A 74 -5.24 10.06 -6.07
C LEU A 74 -4.89 9.05 -7.16
N LYS A 75 -5.89 8.59 -7.92
CA LYS A 75 -5.66 7.65 -9.02
C LYS A 75 -4.73 8.24 -10.09
N ALA A 76 -4.78 9.54 -10.31
CA ALA A 76 -3.88 10.20 -11.25
C ALA A 76 -2.41 10.09 -10.84
N ILE A 77 -2.11 10.05 -9.54
CA ILE A 77 -0.74 9.85 -9.03
C ILE A 77 -0.19 8.51 -9.49
N HIS A 78 -0.98 7.44 -9.37
CA HIS A 78 -0.57 6.07 -9.68
C HIS A 78 -0.82 5.68 -11.13
N ALA A 79 -1.26 6.62 -11.96
CA ALA A 79 -1.43 6.41 -13.40
C ALA A 79 -0.26 6.97 -14.23
N GLN A 80 0.78 7.50 -13.57
CA GLN A 80 1.93 8.10 -14.24
C GLN A 80 2.92 7.06 -14.76
N GLU A 81 3.74 7.45 -15.71
CA GLU A 81 4.68 6.57 -16.42
C GLU A 81 5.98 6.31 -15.65
N SER A 82 6.29 7.13 -14.66
CA SER A 82 7.53 7.03 -13.89
C SER A 82 7.35 7.48 -12.45
N LYS A 83 8.30 7.11 -11.62
CA LYS A 83 8.32 7.51 -10.20
C LYS A 83 8.40 9.03 -10.06
N ASN A 84 9.23 9.70 -10.88
CA ASN A 84 9.35 11.14 -10.85
C ASN A 84 8.05 11.83 -11.26
N ALA A 85 7.40 11.34 -12.32
CA ALA A 85 6.10 11.87 -12.76
C ALA A 85 5.04 11.69 -11.66
N SER A 86 5.05 10.54 -10.98
CA SER A 86 4.15 10.29 -9.86
C SER A 86 4.40 11.25 -8.69
N ARG A 87 5.65 11.52 -8.36
CA ARG A 87 6.01 12.48 -7.30
C ARG A 87 5.55 13.89 -7.64
N GLU A 88 5.75 14.34 -8.89
CA GLU A 88 5.30 15.65 -9.34
C GLU A 88 3.77 15.74 -9.32
N LYS A 89 3.09 14.69 -9.75
CA LYS A 89 1.63 14.63 -9.68
C LYS A 89 1.14 14.67 -8.24
N ALA A 90 1.81 13.98 -7.34
CA ALA A 90 1.49 13.98 -5.91
C ALA A 90 1.60 15.37 -5.30
N LYS A 91 2.64 16.14 -5.67
CA LYS A 91 2.79 17.53 -5.23
C LYS A 91 1.61 18.40 -5.70
N ALA A 92 1.20 18.23 -6.97
CA ALA A 92 0.05 18.94 -7.51
C ALA A 92 -1.25 18.56 -6.79
N VAL A 93 -1.42 17.25 -6.48
CA VAL A 93 -2.59 16.77 -5.74
C VAL A 93 -2.62 17.34 -4.32
N VAL A 94 -1.50 17.36 -3.63
CA VAL A 94 -1.39 17.96 -2.28
C VAL A 94 -1.80 19.44 -2.32
N ALA A 95 -1.30 20.19 -3.30
CA ALA A 95 -1.67 21.59 -3.49
C ALA A 95 -3.17 21.76 -3.77
N GLY A 96 -3.73 20.88 -4.62
CA GLY A 96 -5.16 20.88 -4.92
C GLY A 96 -6.03 20.56 -3.71
N LEU A 97 -5.61 19.61 -2.87
CA LEU A 97 -6.33 19.28 -1.65
C LEU A 97 -6.31 20.44 -0.65
N LYS A 98 -5.19 21.13 -0.53
CA LYS A 98 -5.10 22.34 0.31
C LYS A 98 -6.01 23.45 -0.22
N ALA A 99 -6.07 23.65 -1.55
CA ALA A 99 -6.97 24.61 -2.16
C ALA A 99 -8.44 24.28 -1.90
N MET A 100 -8.77 23.00 -1.79
CA MET A 100 -10.11 22.52 -1.41
C MET A 100 -10.37 22.58 0.10
N LYS A 101 -9.44 23.11 0.88
CA LYS A 101 -9.47 23.17 2.35
C LYS A 101 -9.50 21.79 3.02
N LEU A 102 -8.94 20.77 2.35
CA LEU A 102 -8.79 19.41 2.87
C LEU A 102 -7.38 19.19 3.41
N LYS A 103 -7.02 19.92 4.46
CA LYS A 103 -5.68 19.94 5.03
C LYS A 103 -5.21 18.59 5.53
N GLU A 104 -6.09 17.83 6.22
CA GLU A 104 -5.75 16.51 6.75
C GLU A 104 -5.50 15.50 5.63
N ALA A 105 -6.32 15.53 4.58
CA ALA A 105 -6.12 14.70 3.41
C ALA A 105 -4.79 15.04 2.70
N ALA A 106 -4.50 16.32 2.54
CA ALA A 106 -3.25 16.79 1.96
C ALA A 106 -2.04 16.30 2.76
N LYS A 107 -2.11 16.36 4.09
CA LYS A 107 -1.05 15.86 4.97
C LYS A 107 -0.85 14.37 4.83
N LYS A 108 -1.93 13.59 4.82
CA LYS A 108 -1.85 12.12 4.65
C LYS A 108 -1.18 11.74 3.33
N VAL A 109 -1.50 12.44 2.26
CA VAL A 109 -0.87 12.21 0.96
C VAL A 109 0.61 12.60 1.01
N ALA A 110 0.94 13.78 1.51
CA ALA A 110 2.32 14.23 1.60
C ALA A 110 3.20 13.29 2.42
N ASP A 111 2.68 12.79 3.56
CA ASP A 111 3.45 11.96 4.47
C ASP A 111 3.58 10.50 4.00
N GLY A 112 2.61 9.98 3.25
CA GLY A 112 2.55 8.55 2.94
C GLY A 112 2.80 8.17 1.49
N ILE A 113 2.89 9.13 0.57
CA ILE A 113 2.92 8.81 -0.86
C ILE A 113 4.16 8.02 -1.27
N GLU A 114 5.33 8.30 -0.71
CA GLU A 114 6.58 7.62 -1.11
C GLU A 114 6.51 6.11 -0.90
N GLU A 115 5.92 5.66 0.20
CA GLU A 115 5.76 4.23 0.49
C GLU A 115 4.85 3.53 -0.53
N THR A 116 4.01 4.27 -1.23
CA THR A 116 3.12 3.73 -2.27
C THR A 116 3.76 3.70 -3.65
N LEU A 117 4.95 4.27 -3.81
CA LEU A 117 5.64 4.39 -5.10
C LEU A 117 6.81 3.42 -5.27
N THR A 118 7.04 2.54 -4.30
CA THR A 118 8.11 1.53 -4.35
C THR A 118 7.97 0.64 -5.59
N TYR A 119 6.74 0.32 -6.01
CA TYR A 119 6.49 -0.51 -7.19
C TYR A 119 7.12 0.05 -8.46
N CYS A 120 7.35 1.36 -8.54
CA CYS A 120 7.95 1.99 -9.71
C CYS A 120 9.40 1.58 -9.95
N ASP A 121 10.07 1.00 -8.95
CA ASP A 121 11.44 0.51 -9.07
C ASP A 121 11.52 -0.90 -9.69
N PHE A 122 10.37 -1.50 -9.97
CA PHE A 122 10.24 -2.81 -10.60
C PHE A 122 9.76 -2.65 -12.04
N PRO A 123 9.88 -3.70 -12.88
CA PRO A 123 9.42 -3.62 -14.27
C PRO A 123 7.95 -3.21 -14.39
N SER A 124 7.66 -2.31 -15.30
CA SER A 124 6.32 -1.72 -15.46
C SER A 124 5.22 -2.74 -15.74
N GLU A 125 5.56 -3.86 -16.34
CA GLU A 125 4.61 -4.96 -16.61
C GLU A 125 4.00 -5.56 -15.33
N HIS A 126 4.65 -5.36 -14.18
CA HIS A 126 4.19 -5.89 -12.89
C HIS A 126 3.46 -4.87 -12.02
N TRP A 127 3.49 -3.59 -12.38
CA TRP A 127 3.03 -2.49 -11.51
C TRP A 127 1.62 -2.67 -10.98
N THR A 128 0.67 -3.03 -11.83
CA THR A 128 -0.74 -3.18 -11.42
C THR A 128 -0.95 -4.31 -10.42
N ARG A 129 -0.09 -5.32 -10.44
CA ARG A 129 -0.20 -6.50 -9.58
C ARG A 129 0.49 -6.32 -8.23
N ILE A 130 1.57 -5.53 -8.20
CA ILE A 130 2.42 -5.43 -7.01
C ILE A 130 2.16 -4.18 -6.17
N ARG A 131 1.35 -3.23 -6.64
CA ARG A 131 1.04 -2.01 -5.87
C ARG A 131 -0.14 -2.17 -4.91
N THR A 132 -0.83 -3.30 -4.97
CA THR A 132 -1.94 -3.62 -4.06
C THR A 132 -1.89 -5.09 -3.65
N ASN A 133 -2.56 -5.43 -2.55
CA ASN A 133 -2.78 -6.81 -2.14
C ASN A 133 -4.16 -7.35 -2.51
N ASN A 134 -4.84 -6.72 -3.46
CA ASN A 134 -6.20 -7.07 -3.87
C ASN A 134 -6.34 -8.53 -4.37
N VAL A 135 -5.30 -9.07 -4.98
CA VAL A 135 -5.31 -10.46 -5.47
C VAL A 135 -5.48 -11.43 -4.30
N ILE A 136 -4.72 -11.22 -3.23
CA ILE A 136 -4.80 -12.05 -2.02
C ILE A 136 -6.14 -11.84 -1.30
N GLU A 137 -6.59 -10.59 -1.19
CA GLU A 137 -7.90 -10.28 -0.58
C GLU A 137 -9.03 -10.95 -1.35
N ARG A 138 -8.97 -10.94 -2.68
CA ARG A 138 -9.96 -11.61 -3.54
C ARG A 138 -9.93 -13.12 -3.35
N LEU A 139 -8.75 -13.72 -3.29
CA LEU A 139 -8.58 -15.14 -3.05
C LEU A 139 -9.13 -15.54 -1.67
N ASN A 140 -8.80 -14.79 -0.63
CA ASN A 140 -9.31 -15.03 0.71
C ASN A 140 -10.83 -14.94 0.77
N ARG A 141 -11.42 -13.99 0.07
CA ARG A 141 -12.88 -13.84 -0.02
C ARG A 141 -13.51 -15.06 -0.68
N GLU A 142 -12.91 -15.55 -1.75
CA GLU A 142 -13.41 -16.74 -2.47
C GLU A 142 -13.29 -18.00 -1.60
N ILE A 143 -12.19 -18.17 -0.90
CA ILE A 143 -12.01 -19.28 0.03
C ILE A 143 -13.08 -19.22 1.13
N ARG A 144 -13.30 -18.07 1.75
CA ARG A 144 -14.32 -17.89 2.79
C ARG A 144 -15.72 -18.21 2.25
N ARG A 145 -16.01 -17.76 1.04
CA ARG A 145 -17.31 -18.02 0.40
C ARG A 145 -17.54 -19.52 0.25
N ARG A 146 -16.53 -20.26 -0.19
CA ARG A 146 -16.64 -21.71 -0.42
C ARG A 146 -16.66 -22.51 0.87
N THR A 147 -15.92 -22.09 1.87
CA THR A 147 -15.83 -22.83 3.15
C THR A 147 -17.03 -22.57 4.06
N ARG A 148 -17.79 -21.50 3.84
CA ARG A 148 -19.01 -21.19 4.61
C ARG A 148 -20.26 -21.89 4.08
N VAL A 149 -20.17 -22.49 2.94
CA VAL A 149 -21.29 -23.24 2.34
C VAL A 149 -21.29 -24.65 2.95
N VAL A 150 -21.99 -24.80 4.03
CA VAL A 150 -22.23 -26.09 4.67
C VAL A 150 -23.71 -26.37 4.69
#